data_e42dfc0adb8d5468d5a195260e662f80
#
_entry.id   e42dfc0adb8d5468d5a195260e662f80
#
_cell.length_a   1.000
_cell.length_b   1.000
_cell.length_c   1.000
_cell.angle_alpha   90.00
_cell.angle_beta   90.00
_cell.angle_gamma   90.00
#
_symmetry.space_group_name_H-M   'P 1'
#
loop_
_entity.id
_entity.type
_entity.pdbx_description
1 polymer ?
#
loop_
_entity_poly.entity_id
_entity_poly.type
_entity_poly.pdbx_seq_one_letter_code
_entity_poly.pdbx_strand_id
1 'polypeptide(L)'
;RSVRQHDGDDDLVGVPGWSIEAKRYKAAPPALVAQWWGQAVEQSRRTNALPVLFYRADRADWRVVWPAGLHQSPRPQPLPPGFVDTLTGDPLTWWRMVRGLAPS
;
A
#
# COMPACT_ATOMS: atom_id res chain seq x y z
N ARG A 1 18.69 4.33 8.99
CA ARG A 1 18.44 3.82 9.42
C ARG A 1 18.07 3.10 9.37
N SER A 2 17.81 3.13 9.45
CA SER A 2 17.56 2.49 9.60
C SER A 2 17.02 1.98 9.69
N VAL A 3 16.75 1.72 9.63
CA VAL A 3 16.21 1.23 9.91
C VAL A 3 16.04 0.61 10.59
N ARG A 4 15.89 0.57 10.94
CA ARG A 4 15.70 -0.06 11.82
C ARG A 4 14.88 -1.03 11.68
N GLN A 5 14.63 -1.32 11.76
CA GLN A 5 13.97 -1.85 11.73
C GLN A 5 13.16 -2.02 12.27
N HIS A 6 13.00 -1.95 12.41
CA HIS A 6 12.14 -2.17 13.20
C HIS A 6 10.90 -2.25 12.94
N ASP A 7 10.34 -2.37 13.38
CA ASP A 7 9.19 -2.22 13.06
C ASP A 7 9.13 -1.58 11.82
N GLY A 8 8.94 -2.21 10.79
CA GLY A 8 9.09 -1.72 9.48
C GLY A 8 8.24 -0.54 9.13
N ASP A 9 7.09 -0.41 9.74
CA ASP A 9 6.27 0.71 9.38
C ASP A 9 6.81 2.01 9.86
N ASP A 10 7.70 2.03 10.80
CA ASP A 10 8.28 3.28 11.24
C ASP A 10 9.04 3.95 10.14
N ASP A 11 9.60 3.19 9.22
CA ASP A 11 10.38 3.77 8.14
C ASP A 11 9.55 4.58 7.19
N LEU A 12 8.25 4.36 7.21
CA LEU A 12 7.37 4.92 6.19
C LEU A 12 6.27 5.76 6.78
N VAL A 13 6.40 6.16 8.04
CA VAL A 13 5.33 6.90 8.69
C VAL A 13 5.27 8.35 8.28
N GLY A 14 6.14 8.79 7.40
CA GLY A 14 6.12 10.17 6.97
C GLY A 14 5.00 10.54 6.02
N VAL A 15 4.09 9.63 5.71
CA VAL A 15 3.00 9.91 4.79
C VAL A 15 1.68 9.90 5.56
N PRO A 16 1.20 11.07 5.99
CA PRO A 16 -0.02 11.12 6.81
C PRO A 16 -1.21 10.54 6.09
N GLY A 17 -2.04 9.82 6.84
CA GLY A 17 -3.26 9.23 6.29
C GLY A 17 -3.07 7.91 5.61
N TRP A 18 -1.84 7.42 5.48
CA TRP A 18 -1.54 6.16 4.81
C TRP A 18 -0.97 5.16 5.79
N SER A 19 -1.43 3.93 5.68
CA SER A 19 -0.87 2.79 6.42
C SER A 19 -0.04 2.01 5.42
N ILE A 20 1.27 2.06 5.57
CA ILE A 20 2.18 1.50 4.59
C ILE A 20 2.71 0.17 5.06
N GLU A 21 2.51 -0.86 4.23
CA GLU A 21 3.02 -2.20 4.48
C GLU A 21 4.10 -2.48 3.46
N ALA A 22 5.26 -2.94 3.89
CA ALA A 22 6.35 -3.26 2.98
C ALA A 22 6.69 -4.73 3.08
N LYS A 23 6.79 -5.39 1.93
CA LYS A 23 7.07 -6.83 1.86
C LYS A 23 8.15 -7.11 0.85
N ARG A 24 9.01 -8.06 1.18
CA ARG A 24 10.07 -8.50 0.28
C ARG A 24 10.20 -10.01 0.40
N TYR A 25 10.32 -10.69 -0.74
CA TYR A 25 10.48 -12.12 -0.74
C TYR A 25 11.22 -12.53 -2.00
N LYS A 26 11.61 -13.78 -2.08
CA LYS A 26 12.35 -14.26 -3.25
C LYS A 26 11.53 -14.22 -4.52
N ALA A 27 10.21 -14.33 -4.41
CA ALA A 27 9.30 -14.24 -5.55
C ALA A 27 8.01 -13.59 -5.08
N ALA A 28 7.28 -13.01 -6.02
CA ALA A 28 6.03 -12.31 -5.69
C ALA A 28 4.91 -12.74 -6.64
N PRO A 29 4.50 -14.02 -6.59
CA PRO A 29 3.38 -14.45 -7.44
C PRO A 29 2.08 -13.77 -7.02
N PRO A 30 1.11 -13.68 -7.94
CA PRO A 30 -0.12 -12.93 -7.66
C PRO A 30 -0.85 -13.35 -6.40
N ALA A 31 -0.89 -14.64 -6.10
CA ALA A 31 -1.59 -15.11 -4.89
C ALA A 31 -0.92 -14.58 -3.62
N LEU A 32 0.40 -14.51 -3.63
CA LEU A 32 1.14 -13.99 -2.48
C LEU A 32 0.93 -12.49 -2.34
N VAL A 33 0.94 -11.77 -3.45
CA VAL A 33 0.69 -10.33 -3.43
C VAL A 33 -0.71 -10.05 -2.90
N ALA A 34 -1.70 -10.84 -3.31
CA ALA A 34 -3.06 -10.69 -2.80
C ALA A 34 -3.12 -10.93 -1.29
N GLN A 35 -2.38 -11.90 -0.80
CA GLN A 35 -2.31 -12.17 0.64
C GLN A 35 -1.69 -10.98 1.38
N TRP A 36 -0.59 -10.44 0.86
CA TRP A 36 0.04 -9.27 1.45
C TRP A 36 -0.90 -8.07 1.44
N TRP A 37 -1.66 -7.92 0.36
CA TRP A 37 -2.63 -6.83 0.27
C TRP A 37 -3.68 -6.96 1.36
N GLY A 38 -4.16 -8.18 1.62
CA GLY A 38 -5.09 -8.40 2.70
C GLY A 38 -4.54 -7.96 4.04
N GLN A 39 -3.25 -8.21 4.27
CA GLN A 39 -2.60 -7.77 5.51
C GLN A 39 -2.52 -6.25 5.57
N ALA A 40 -2.24 -5.60 4.45
CA ALA A 40 -2.18 -4.14 4.40
C ALA A 40 -3.53 -3.53 4.71
N VAL A 41 -4.60 -4.10 4.15
CA VAL A 41 -5.96 -3.62 4.41
C VAL A 41 -6.31 -3.78 5.89
N GLU A 42 -6.00 -4.94 6.45
CA GLU A 42 -6.31 -5.18 7.85
C GLU A 42 -5.56 -4.22 8.77
N GLN A 43 -4.30 -3.98 8.47
CA GLN A 43 -3.51 -3.04 9.24
C GLN A 43 -4.09 -1.63 9.15
N SER A 44 -4.53 -1.22 7.97
CA SER A 44 -5.06 0.12 7.78
C SER A 44 -6.35 0.35 8.56
N ARG A 45 -7.14 -0.69 8.76
CA ARG A 45 -8.38 -0.56 9.54
C ARG A 45 -8.08 -0.23 10.98
N ARG A 46 -7.00 -0.75 11.52
CA ARG A 46 -6.64 -0.50 12.92
C ARG A 46 -6.22 0.93 13.15
N THR A 47 -5.69 1.58 12.12
CA THR A 47 -5.19 2.94 12.25
C THR A 47 -6.10 3.96 11.58
N ASN A 48 -7.22 3.52 11.03
CA ASN A 48 -8.16 4.40 10.33
C ASN A 48 -7.45 5.17 9.21
N ALA A 49 -6.59 4.47 8.47
CA ALA A 49 -5.79 5.05 7.41
C ALA A 49 -6.06 4.31 6.11
N LEU A 50 -5.52 4.83 5.01
CA LEU A 50 -5.64 4.19 3.71
C LEU A 50 -4.52 3.18 3.52
N PRO A 51 -4.82 1.99 2.99
CA PRO A 51 -3.79 0.98 2.83
C PRO A 51 -2.95 1.23 1.59
N VAL A 52 -1.66 0.96 1.68
CA VAL A 52 -0.79 0.90 0.52
C VAL A 52 0.25 -0.18 0.77
N LEU A 53 0.48 -1.01 -0.23
CA LEU A 53 1.42 -2.12 -0.12
C LEU A 53 2.60 -1.86 -1.04
N PHE A 54 3.80 -1.80 -0.47
CA PHE A 54 5.04 -1.79 -1.22
C PHE A 54 5.59 -3.20 -1.19
N TYR A 55 5.91 -3.77 -2.35
CA TYR A 55 6.50 -5.11 -2.35
C TYR A 55 7.55 -5.23 -3.45
N ARG A 56 8.45 -6.18 -3.26
CA ARG A 56 9.40 -6.52 -4.30
C ARG A 56 9.82 -7.98 -4.16
N ALA A 57 10.09 -8.58 -5.30
CA ALA A 57 10.79 -9.86 -5.35
C ALA A 57 12.28 -9.58 -5.38
N ASP A 58 13.08 -10.59 -5.05
CA ASP A 58 14.53 -10.43 -5.14
C ASP A 58 14.92 -10.07 -6.57
N ARG A 59 15.83 -9.11 -6.71
CA ARG A 59 16.35 -8.64 -7.99
C ARG A 59 15.30 -7.92 -8.85
N ALA A 60 14.17 -7.59 -8.28
CA ALA A 60 13.14 -6.85 -8.99
C ALA A 60 12.97 -5.47 -8.39
N ASP A 61 12.34 -4.60 -9.14
CA ASP A 61 12.06 -3.24 -8.66
C ASP A 61 10.87 -3.27 -7.70
N TRP A 62 10.78 -2.25 -6.89
CA TRP A 62 9.63 -2.07 -6.00
C TRP A 62 8.37 -1.85 -6.80
N ARG A 63 7.29 -2.48 -6.34
CA ARG A 63 5.96 -2.28 -6.86
C ARG A 63 5.07 -1.78 -5.73
N VAL A 64 4.00 -1.07 -6.11
CA VAL A 64 3.09 -0.48 -5.12
C VAL A 64 1.67 -0.82 -5.52
N VAL A 65 0.86 -1.25 -4.55
CA VAL A 65 -0.55 -1.52 -4.75
C VAL A 65 -1.34 -0.56 -3.87
N TRP A 66 -2.36 0.07 -4.43
CA TRP A 66 -3.21 0.98 -3.66
C TRP A 66 -4.64 0.93 -4.21
N PRO A 67 -5.62 1.43 -3.43
CA PRO A 67 -7.02 1.32 -3.85
C PRO A 67 -7.34 2.24 -5.03
N ALA A 68 -7.96 1.66 -6.07
CA ALA A 68 -8.38 2.44 -7.24
C ALA A 68 -9.51 3.40 -6.88
N GLY A 69 -10.30 3.06 -5.87
CA GLY A 69 -11.43 3.89 -5.49
C GLY A 69 -11.06 5.30 -5.06
N LEU A 70 -9.79 5.51 -4.69
CA LEU A 70 -9.34 6.85 -4.30
C LEU A 70 -9.43 7.84 -5.44
N HIS A 71 -9.47 7.36 -6.67
CA HIS A 71 -9.50 8.22 -7.85
C HIS A 71 -10.90 8.34 -8.44
N GLN A 72 -11.90 7.84 -7.71
CA GLN A 72 -13.29 7.94 -8.13
C GLN A 72 -13.99 9.09 -7.42
N SER A 73 -15.03 9.58 -8.02
CA SER A 73 -15.83 10.66 -7.45
C SER A 73 -17.30 10.34 -7.65
N PRO A 74 -18.05 10.06 -6.59
CA PRO A 74 -17.60 10.06 -5.20
C PRO A 74 -16.76 8.84 -4.86
N ARG A 75 -15.94 9.00 -3.80
CA ARG A 75 -15.10 7.90 -3.34
C ARG A 75 -15.95 6.84 -2.65
N PRO A 76 -15.75 5.57 -2.98
CA PRO A 76 -16.51 4.50 -2.30
C PRO A 76 -16.19 4.44 -0.81
N GLN A 77 -17.21 4.17 -0.02
CA GLN A 77 -17.08 4.06 1.43
C GLN A 77 -18.03 2.97 1.92
N PRO A 78 -17.50 1.91 2.52
CA PRO A 78 -16.09 1.62 2.71
C PRO A 78 -15.43 1.16 1.42
N LEU A 79 -14.11 1.11 1.45
CA LEU A 79 -13.38 0.56 0.30
C LEU A 79 -13.69 -0.92 0.15
N PRO A 80 -13.72 -1.43 -1.10
CA PRO A 80 -14.04 -2.83 -1.31
C PRO A 80 -13.03 -3.74 -0.62
N PRO A 81 -13.47 -4.89 -0.12
CA PRO A 81 -12.57 -5.86 0.50
C PRO A 81 -11.81 -6.66 -0.56
N GLY A 82 -10.76 -7.31 -0.11
CA GLY A 82 -10.03 -8.22 -0.96
C GLY A 82 -9.12 -7.50 -1.94
N PHE A 83 -8.60 -8.29 -2.88
CA PHE A 83 -7.66 -7.78 -3.88
C PHE A 83 -8.41 -7.39 -5.14
N VAL A 84 -9.39 -6.51 -4.98
CA VAL A 84 -10.21 -6.01 -6.10
C VAL A 84 -10.14 -4.49 -6.09
N ASP A 85 -10.38 -3.91 -7.26
CA ASP A 85 -10.37 -2.45 -7.41
C ASP A 85 -9.08 -1.84 -6.88
N THR A 86 -7.95 -2.45 -7.26
CA THR A 86 -6.65 -1.94 -6.89
C THR A 86 -5.89 -1.50 -8.13
N LEU A 87 -4.94 -0.61 -7.92
CA LEU A 87 -3.98 -0.21 -8.94
C LEU A 87 -2.61 -0.69 -8.51
N THR A 88 -1.78 -1.02 -9.49
CA THR A 88 -0.41 -1.43 -9.23
C THR A 88 0.52 -0.60 -10.12
N GLY A 89 1.56 -0.07 -9.53
CA GLY A 89 2.54 0.72 -10.26
C GLY A 89 3.86 0.74 -9.52
N ASP A 90 4.70 1.71 -9.87
CA ASP A 90 5.95 1.91 -9.16
C ASP A 90 5.77 2.99 -8.09
N PRO A 91 6.75 3.13 -7.17
CA PRO A 91 6.60 4.08 -6.08
C PRO A 91 6.42 5.54 -6.55
N LEU A 92 7.12 5.93 -7.59
CA LEU A 92 7.01 7.31 -8.06
C LEU A 92 5.64 7.58 -8.65
N THR A 93 5.12 6.64 -9.42
CA THR A 93 3.78 6.77 -9.99
C THR A 93 2.73 6.86 -8.89
N TRP A 94 2.82 5.98 -7.89
CA TRP A 94 1.91 6.05 -6.76
C TRP A 94 1.96 7.44 -6.11
N TRP A 95 3.15 7.92 -5.82
CA TRP A 95 3.31 9.20 -5.15
C TRP A 95 2.70 10.34 -5.98
N ARG A 96 2.97 10.34 -7.28
CA ARG A 96 2.43 11.39 -8.16
C ARG A 96 0.91 11.36 -8.20
N MET A 97 0.32 10.18 -8.14
CA MET A 97 -1.14 10.07 -8.23
C MET A 97 -1.84 10.40 -6.93
N VAL A 98 -1.19 10.16 -5.79
CA VAL A 98 -1.89 10.30 -4.51
C VAL A 98 -1.50 11.54 -3.71
N ARG A 99 -0.38 12.16 -3.99
CA ARG A 99 0.09 13.27 -3.16
C ARG A 99 -0.87 14.45 -3.16
N GLY A 100 -1.71 14.56 -4.19
CA GLY A 100 -2.71 15.62 -4.25
C GLY A 100 -4.03 15.25 -3.62
N LEU A 101 -4.16 14.02 -3.12
CA LEU A 101 -5.39 13.56 -2.50
C LEU A 101 -5.25 13.76 -1.00
N ALA A 102 -5.99 14.71 -0.46
CA ALA A 102 -5.98 14.92 0.97
C ALA A 102 -6.49 13.68 1.66
N PRO A 103 -5.75 13.14 2.61
CA PRO A 103 -6.19 11.92 3.29
C PRO A 103 -7.20 12.19 4.38
N SER A 104 -7.76 13.30 4.43
CA SER A 104 -8.69 13.69 5.46
C SER A 104 -10.00 12.93 5.41
#